data_ed7e5eb7b9b50b79b8ef91cd5d5efa3b
#
_entry.id   ed7e5eb7b9b50b79b8ef91cd5d5efa3b
#
_cell.length_a   1.000
_cell.length_b   1.000
_cell.length_c   1.000
_cell.angle_alpha   90.00
_cell.angle_beta   90.00
_cell.angle_gamma   90.00
#
_symmetry.space_group_name_H-M   'P 1'
#
loop_
_entity.id
_entity.type
_entity.pdbx_description
1 polymer ?
#
loop_
_entity_poly.entity_id
_entity_poly.type
_entity_poly.pdbx_seq_one_letter_code
_entity_poly.pdbx_strand_id
1 'polypeptide(L)'
;LQVFAPLANRLGIWQVKWELEDLSFRFLEPDIYKEVARLLDEKRGEREVYMEQLRARLESDLRARSISASVQGRPKHIYSIVKKMRGKSLNFDQVLDIRALRVVVPSVKDCYAALSWVHEQFTPVVEEFDDYIARPKPNGYQSLHTIVRDAAGKPIEIQIRTQAMHDHAEHGVAAHWAYKEAGSKGYAGVSATGE
;
A
#
# COMPACT_ATOMS: atom_id res chain seq x y z
N LEU A 1 3.27 19.77 -8.87
CA LEU A 1 3.95 18.46 -8.92
C LEU A 1 5.39 18.53 -8.37
N GLN A 2 6.18 19.50 -8.81
CA GLN A 2 7.62 19.53 -8.50
C GLN A 2 7.98 19.99 -7.08
N VAL A 3 7.07 20.59 -6.34
CA VAL A 3 7.33 21.14 -5.00
C VAL A 3 6.58 20.37 -3.91
N PHE A 4 5.25 20.36 -3.94
CA PHE A 4 4.43 19.82 -2.86
C PHE A 4 4.40 18.30 -2.79
N ALA A 5 4.39 17.60 -3.93
CA ALA A 5 4.41 16.14 -3.93
C ALA A 5 5.75 15.57 -3.39
N PRO A 6 6.94 16.10 -3.77
CA PRO A 6 8.20 15.75 -3.12
C PRO A 6 8.25 16.08 -1.63
N LEU A 7 7.66 17.21 -1.21
CA LEU A 7 7.60 17.56 0.21
C LEU A 7 6.74 16.57 0.99
N ALA A 8 5.54 16.25 0.51
CA ALA A 8 4.68 15.23 1.09
C ALA A 8 5.37 13.85 1.16
N ASN A 9 6.14 13.49 0.12
CA ASN A 9 6.94 12.27 0.11
C ASN A 9 8.02 12.27 1.20
N ARG A 10 8.71 13.38 1.42
CA ARG A 10 9.73 13.51 2.48
C ARG A 10 9.12 13.42 3.87
N LEU A 11 7.93 13.98 4.06
CA LEU A 11 7.17 13.89 5.31
C LEU A 11 6.49 12.53 5.52
N GLY A 12 6.55 11.64 4.55
CA GLY A 12 5.94 10.31 4.60
C GLY A 12 4.40 10.32 4.50
N ILE A 13 3.80 11.43 4.06
CA ILE A 13 2.34 11.55 3.90
C ILE A 13 1.95 11.08 2.49
N TRP A 14 1.89 9.78 2.32
CA TRP A 14 1.70 9.15 1.01
C TRP A 14 0.35 9.45 0.37
N GLN A 15 -0.73 9.51 1.16
CA GLN A 15 -2.06 9.83 0.64
C GLN A 15 -2.07 11.23 0.01
N VAL A 16 -1.57 12.23 0.73
CA VAL A 16 -1.46 13.60 0.23
C VAL A 16 -0.56 13.67 -1.01
N LYS A 17 0.55 12.94 -0.99
CA LYS A 17 1.43 12.86 -2.17
C LYS A 17 0.68 12.36 -3.40
N TRP A 18 -0.03 11.24 -3.30
CA TRP A 18 -0.75 10.65 -4.42
C TRP A 18 -1.89 11.52 -4.91
N GLU A 19 -2.64 12.14 -4.02
CA GLU A 19 -3.69 13.10 -4.38
C GLU A 19 -3.14 14.32 -5.12
N LEU A 20 -2.02 14.88 -4.63
CA LEU A 20 -1.34 15.99 -5.28
C LEU A 20 -0.78 15.60 -6.66
N GLU A 21 -0.23 14.41 -6.79
CA GLU A 21 0.25 13.89 -8.07
C GLU A 21 -0.91 13.75 -9.07
N ASP A 22 -2.03 13.14 -8.68
CA ASP A 22 -3.20 12.94 -9.54
C ASP A 22 -3.87 14.27 -9.92
N LEU A 23 -4.08 15.16 -8.96
CA LEU A 23 -4.66 16.48 -9.21
C LEU A 23 -3.79 17.30 -10.16
N SER A 24 -2.48 17.35 -9.92
CA SER A 24 -1.55 18.06 -10.79
C SER A 24 -1.51 17.47 -12.19
N PHE A 25 -1.51 16.15 -12.30
CA PHE A 25 -1.50 15.46 -13.59
C PHE A 25 -2.79 15.71 -14.39
N ARG A 26 -3.93 15.75 -13.71
CA ARG A 26 -5.22 16.11 -14.32
C ARG A 26 -5.20 17.50 -14.97
N PHE A 27 -4.46 18.44 -14.39
CA PHE A 27 -4.31 19.81 -14.96
C PHE A 27 -3.26 19.85 -16.06
N LEU A 28 -2.15 19.15 -15.91
CA LEU A 28 -1.03 19.21 -16.84
C LEU A 28 -1.27 18.41 -18.11
N GLU A 29 -1.91 17.25 -18.00
CA GLU A 29 -2.16 16.32 -19.09
C GLU A 29 -3.62 15.80 -19.05
N PRO A 30 -4.62 16.67 -19.24
CA PRO A 30 -6.03 16.33 -19.03
C PRO A 30 -6.54 15.23 -19.96
N ASP A 31 -6.05 15.15 -21.18
CA ASP A 31 -6.51 14.16 -22.17
C ASP A 31 -5.99 12.76 -21.79
N ILE A 32 -4.75 12.63 -21.38
CA ILE A 32 -4.17 11.36 -20.92
C ILE A 32 -4.85 10.93 -19.62
N TYR A 33 -5.08 11.86 -18.70
CA TYR A 33 -5.80 11.58 -17.46
C TYR A 33 -7.19 11.01 -17.72
N LYS A 34 -7.98 11.65 -18.59
CA LYS A 34 -9.34 11.22 -18.95
C LYS A 34 -9.34 9.85 -19.62
N GLU A 35 -8.41 9.61 -20.54
CA GLU A 35 -8.32 8.34 -21.26
C GLU A 35 -7.98 7.20 -20.29
N VAL A 36 -7.00 7.36 -19.40
CA VAL A 36 -6.66 6.34 -18.40
C VAL A 36 -7.80 6.13 -17.42
N ALA A 37 -8.51 7.18 -17.01
CA ALA A 37 -9.68 7.07 -16.14
C ALA A 37 -10.81 6.26 -16.80
N ARG A 38 -11.09 6.51 -18.10
CA ARG A 38 -12.08 5.78 -18.89
C ARG A 38 -11.72 4.29 -19.00
N LEU A 39 -10.48 3.98 -19.35
CA LEU A 39 -10.00 2.60 -19.47
C LEU A 39 -10.03 1.84 -18.12
N LEU A 40 -9.77 2.54 -16.99
CA LEU A 40 -9.91 1.96 -15.66
C LEU A 40 -11.36 1.62 -15.33
N ASP A 41 -12.30 2.48 -15.71
CA ASP A 41 -13.72 2.28 -15.46
C ASP A 41 -14.28 1.11 -16.28
N GLU A 42 -13.93 1.00 -17.55
CA GLU A 42 -14.33 -0.09 -18.42
C GLU A 42 -13.89 -1.48 -17.92
N LYS A 43 -12.73 -1.57 -17.29
CA LYS A 43 -12.19 -2.84 -16.77
C LYS A 43 -12.54 -3.12 -15.30
N ARG A 44 -13.39 -2.30 -14.68
CA ARG A 44 -13.69 -2.38 -13.26
C ARG A 44 -14.37 -3.69 -12.87
N GLY A 45 -15.42 -4.10 -13.57
CA GLY A 45 -16.31 -5.16 -13.15
C GLY A 45 -15.66 -6.53 -12.98
N GLU A 46 -14.99 -7.05 -14.01
CA GLU A 46 -14.34 -8.37 -13.97
C GLU A 46 -13.21 -8.41 -12.93
N ARG A 47 -12.53 -7.29 -12.79
CA ARG A 47 -11.41 -7.16 -11.88
C ARG A 47 -11.84 -7.11 -10.42
N GLU A 48 -12.94 -6.43 -10.10
CA GLU A 48 -13.47 -6.34 -8.74
C GLU A 48 -13.87 -7.70 -8.20
N VAL A 49 -14.54 -8.54 -9.00
CA VAL A 49 -14.94 -9.89 -8.62
C VAL A 49 -13.73 -10.75 -8.28
N TYR A 50 -12.73 -10.78 -9.14
CA TYR A 50 -11.50 -11.54 -8.89
C TYR A 50 -10.75 -11.06 -7.64
N MET A 51 -10.63 -9.73 -7.48
CA MET A 51 -9.94 -9.13 -6.34
C MET A 51 -10.66 -9.43 -5.02
N GLU A 52 -11.99 -9.42 -5.02
CA GLU A 52 -12.76 -9.74 -3.83
C GLU A 52 -12.64 -11.23 -3.45
N GLN A 53 -12.66 -12.13 -4.42
CA GLN A 53 -12.42 -13.55 -4.18
C GLN A 53 -11.02 -13.80 -3.62
N LEU A 54 -10.01 -13.17 -4.20
CA LEU A 54 -8.63 -13.29 -3.73
C LEU A 54 -8.47 -12.72 -2.32
N ARG A 55 -9.05 -11.56 -2.03
CA ARG A 55 -9.06 -10.93 -0.71
C ARG A 55 -9.67 -11.85 0.35
N ALA A 56 -10.88 -12.34 0.08
CA ALA A 56 -11.60 -13.24 1.00
C ALA A 56 -10.83 -14.54 1.25
N ARG A 57 -10.22 -15.12 0.20
CA ARG A 57 -9.37 -16.31 0.34
C ARG A 57 -8.17 -16.03 1.23
N LEU A 58 -7.41 -14.94 0.99
CA LEU A 58 -6.25 -14.60 1.82
C LEU A 58 -6.64 -14.41 3.29
N GLU A 59 -7.71 -13.68 3.58
CA GLU A 59 -8.18 -13.48 4.96
C GLU A 59 -8.58 -14.81 5.63
N SER A 60 -9.29 -15.66 4.92
CA SER A 60 -9.72 -16.97 5.43
C SER A 60 -8.54 -17.88 5.74
N ASP A 61 -7.60 -17.98 4.81
CA ASP A 61 -6.45 -18.88 4.94
C ASP A 61 -5.47 -18.41 6.02
N LEU A 62 -5.25 -17.08 6.14
CA LEU A 62 -4.43 -16.52 7.21
C LEU A 62 -5.09 -16.71 8.58
N ARG A 63 -6.40 -16.53 8.66
CA ARG A 63 -7.17 -16.79 9.90
C ARG A 63 -7.09 -18.26 10.33
N ALA A 64 -7.16 -19.20 9.39
CA ALA A 64 -7.00 -20.61 9.67
C ALA A 64 -5.62 -20.96 10.25
N ARG A 65 -4.62 -20.13 10.00
CA ARG A 65 -3.25 -20.19 10.57
C ARG A 65 -3.07 -19.33 11.82
N SER A 66 -4.16 -18.86 12.43
CA SER A 66 -4.18 -18.00 13.61
C SER A 66 -3.51 -16.63 13.38
N ILE A 67 -3.47 -16.15 12.14
CA ILE A 67 -3.01 -14.81 11.78
C ILE A 67 -4.23 -13.94 11.53
N SER A 68 -4.48 -12.98 12.44
CA SER A 68 -5.53 -11.97 12.26
C SER A 68 -5.08 -10.95 11.21
N ALA A 69 -5.57 -11.09 9.99
CA ALA A 69 -5.20 -10.23 8.89
C ALA A 69 -6.41 -9.43 8.38
N SER A 70 -6.21 -8.17 8.07
CA SER A 70 -7.09 -7.35 7.25
C SER A 70 -6.51 -7.24 5.85
N VAL A 71 -7.24 -7.69 4.85
CA VAL A 71 -6.80 -7.66 3.44
C VAL A 71 -7.65 -6.66 2.66
N GLN A 72 -6.98 -5.74 1.98
CA GLN A 72 -7.62 -4.68 1.21
C GLN A 72 -7.06 -4.61 -0.20
N GLY A 73 -7.90 -4.29 -1.18
CA GLY A 73 -7.43 -3.87 -2.49
C GLY A 73 -6.65 -2.56 -2.38
N ARG A 74 -5.50 -2.49 -3.03
CA ARG A 74 -4.72 -1.24 -3.10
C ARG A 74 -5.27 -0.37 -4.23
N PRO A 75 -5.69 0.88 -3.95
CA PRO A 75 -6.13 1.79 -4.99
C PRO A 75 -4.98 2.10 -5.96
N LYS A 76 -5.30 2.18 -7.26
CA LYS A 76 -4.36 2.58 -8.30
C LYS A 76 -4.60 4.04 -8.68
N HIS A 77 -3.61 4.88 -8.41
CA HIS A 77 -3.63 6.29 -8.79
C HIS A 77 -3.26 6.44 -10.26
N ILE A 78 -3.98 7.28 -10.99
CA ILE A 78 -3.83 7.45 -12.45
C ILE A 78 -2.41 7.89 -12.81
N TYR A 79 -1.86 8.86 -12.09
CA TYR A 79 -0.49 9.29 -12.30
C TYR A 79 0.54 8.15 -12.11
N SER A 80 0.34 7.31 -11.09
CA SER A 80 1.21 6.15 -10.84
C SER A 80 1.15 5.11 -11.97
N ILE A 81 -0.02 4.93 -12.59
CA ILE A 81 -0.19 4.06 -13.76
C ILE A 81 0.60 4.63 -14.94
N VAL A 82 0.39 5.91 -15.28
CA VAL A 82 1.08 6.57 -16.40
C VAL A 82 2.59 6.58 -16.17
N LYS A 83 3.05 6.84 -14.96
CA LYS A 83 4.47 6.79 -14.60
C LYS A 83 5.09 5.41 -14.84
N LYS A 84 4.37 4.32 -14.46
CA LYS A 84 4.84 2.95 -14.74
C LYS A 84 4.85 2.64 -16.24
N MET A 85 3.82 3.06 -16.97
CA MET A 85 3.77 2.89 -18.43
C MET A 85 4.98 3.55 -19.11
N ARG A 86 5.28 4.79 -18.76
CA ARG A 86 6.40 5.56 -19.34
C ARG A 86 7.76 5.02 -18.90
N GLY A 87 7.91 4.69 -17.60
CA GLY A 87 9.20 4.27 -17.02
C GLY A 87 9.63 2.85 -17.39
N LYS A 88 8.67 1.94 -17.64
CA LYS A 88 8.93 0.53 -17.98
C LYS A 88 8.53 0.18 -19.43
N SER A 89 8.15 1.16 -20.24
CA SER A 89 7.64 0.98 -21.61
C SER A 89 6.52 -0.07 -21.69
N LEU A 90 5.64 -0.08 -20.69
CA LEU A 90 4.50 -0.98 -20.59
C LEU A 90 3.26 -0.33 -21.17
N ASN A 91 2.40 -1.12 -21.82
CA ASN A 91 1.08 -0.65 -22.22
C ASN A 91 0.12 -0.64 -21.02
N PHE A 92 -1.06 -0.03 -21.19
CA PHE A 92 -2.07 0.09 -20.14
C PHE A 92 -2.53 -1.27 -19.60
N ASP A 93 -2.77 -2.24 -20.48
CA ASP A 93 -3.20 -3.58 -20.09
C ASP A 93 -2.17 -4.29 -19.22
N GLN A 94 -0.91 -4.21 -19.58
CA GLN A 94 0.19 -4.79 -18.80
C GLN A 94 0.30 -4.18 -17.40
N VAL A 95 0.08 -2.89 -17.24
CA VAL A 95 0.08 -2.23 -15.93
C VAL A 95 -1.16 -2.59 -15.13
N LEU A 96 -2.32 -2.75 -15.77
CA LEU A 96 -3.56 -3.13 -15.10
C LEU A 96 -3.65 -4.61 -14.75
N ASP A 97 -2.96 -5.47 -15.49
CA ASP A 97 -2.90 -6.90 -15.18
C ASP A 97 -2.25 -7.17 -13.81
N ILE A 98 -1.45 -6.24 -13.31
CA ILE A 98 -0.91 -6.31 -11.95
C ILE A 98 -2.01 -5.96 -10.95
N ARG A 99 -2.53 -6.97 -10.29
CA ARG A 99 -3.46 -6.83 -9.17
C ARG A 99 -2.68 -6.46 -7.92
N ALA A 100 -3.21 -5.58 -7.08
CA ALA A 100 -2.50 -5.12 -5.90
C ALA A 100 -3.36 -5.29 -4.64
N LEU A 101 -2.82 -6.01 -3.66
CA LEU A 101 -3.41 -6.22 -2.34
C LEU A 101 -2.51 -5.66 -1.24
N ARG A 102 -3.13 -5.29 -0.15
CA ARG A 102 -2.48 -4.91 1.10
C ARG A 102 -2.97 -5.80 2.23
N VAL A 103 -2.03 -6.39 2.94
CA VAL A 103 -2.29 -7.26 4.09
C VAL A 103 -1.76 -6.56 5.34
N VAL A 104 -2.64 -6.28 6.29
CA VAL A 104 -2.29 -5.66 7.57
C VAL A 104 -2.47 -6.70 8.66
N VAL A 105 -1.41 -6.92 9.44
CA VAL A 105 -1.34 -7.95 10.48
C VAL A 105 -0.88 -7.35 11.83
N PRO A 106 -1.07 -8.05 12.97
CA PRO A 106 -0.77 -7.49 14.29
C PRO A 106 0.71 -7.28 14.58
N SER A 107 1.61 -8.15 14.09
CA SER A 107 3.02 -8.14 14.48
C SER A 107 3.98 -8.34 13.30
N VAL A 108 5.24 -7.99 13.50
CA VAL A 108 6.31 -8.27 12.53
C VAL A 108 6.46 -9.77 12.28
N LYS A 109 6.32 -10.60 13.30
CA LYS A 109 6.32 -12.06 13.17
C LYS A 109 5.21 -12.52 12.22
N ASP A 110 4.01 -11.95 12.36
CA ASP A 110 2.88 -12.26 11.49
C ASP A 110 3.10 -11.77 10.05
N CYS A 111 3.83 -10.67 9.85
CA CYS A 111 4.22 -10.24 8.50
C CYS A 111 5.02 -11.33 7.77
N TYR A 112 6.05 -11.88 8.40
CA TYR A 112 6.87 -12.92 7.78
C TYR A 112 6.14 -14.26 7.66
N ALA A 113 5.26 -14.60 8.62
CA ALA A 113 4.42 -15.78 8.52
C ALA A 113 3.41 -15.67 7.37
N ALA A 114 2.79 -14.51 7.17
CA ALA A 114 1.92 -14.25 6.04
C ALA A 114 2.68 -14.29 4.70
N LEU A 115 3.91 -13.74 4.65
CA LEU A 115 4.77 -13.82 3.48
C LEU A 115 5.09 -15.27 3.09
N SER A 116 5.47 -16.09 4.09
CA SER A 116 5.78 -17.51 3.87
C SER A 116 4.57 -18.22 3.25
N TRP A 117 3.39 -18.00 3.80
CA TRP A 117 2.15 -18.57 3.27
C TRP A 117 1.88 -18.11 1.83
N VAL A 118 2.03 -16.82 1.55
CA VAL A 118 1.83 -16.27 0.18
C VAL A 118 2.77 -16.95 -0.80
N HIS A 119 4.04 -17.13 -0.44
CA HIS A 119 5.04 -17.78 -1.31
C HIS A 119 4.84 -19.30 -1.44
N GLU A 120 4.12 -19.93 -0.50
CA GLU A 120 3.70 -21.33 -0.61
C GLU A 120 2.52 -21.51 -1.58
N GLN A 121 1.58 -20.54 -1.59
CA GLN A 121 0.34 -20.64 -2.37
C GLN A 121 0.49 -20.14 -3.82
N PHE A 122 1.43 -19.25 -4.06
CA PHE A 122 1.67 -18.60 -5.34
C PHE A 122 3.14 -18.72 -5.74
N THR A 123 3.42 -18.52 -7.02
CA THR A 123 4.81 -18.53 -7.50
C THR A 123 5.45 -17.15 -7.32
N PRO A 124 6.43 -16.95 -6.43
CA PRO A 124 7.07 -15.67 -6.23
C PRO A 124 7.96 -15.26 -7.41
N VAL A 125 7.95 -13.95 -7.72
CA VAL A 125 8.92 -13.31 -8.62
C VAL A 125 10.03 -12.73 -7.73
N VAL A 126 11.12 -13.48 -7.57
CA VAL A 126 12.16 -13.22 -6.57
C VAL A 126 12.83 -11.85 -6.76
N GLU A 127 13.03 -11.42 -8.01
CA GLU A 127 13.67 -10.16 -8.35
C GLU A 127 12.81 -8.92 -7.97
N GLU A 128 11.53 -9.14 -7.72
CA GLU A 128 10.57 -8.08 -7.34
C GLU A 128 10.20 -8.14 -5.85
N PHE A 129 11.02 -8.82 -5.03
CA PHE A 129 10.84 -8.86 -3.59
C PHE A 129 11.69 -7.79 -2.89
N ASP A 130 11.03 -6.99 -2.04
CA ASP A 130 11.68 -5.98 -1.21
C ASP A 130 11.26 -6.13 0.26
N ASP A 131 12.25 -6.23 1.15
CA ASP A 131 12.04 -6.22 2.60
C ASP A 131 12.36 -4.84 3.19
N TYR A 132 11.35 -3.97 3.20
CA TYR A 132 11.44 -2.66 3.85
C TYR A 132 11.12 -2.71 5.35
N ILE A 133 10.87 -3.88 5.94
CA ILE A 133 10.84 -4.04 7.40
C ILE A 133 12.26 -4.14 7.93
N ALA A 134 13.08 -5.00 7.34
CA ALA A 134 14.49 -5.15 7.69
C ALA A 134 15.34 -3.94 7.26
N ARG A 135 14.97 -3.29 6.15
CA ARG A 135 15.68 -2.11 5.59
C ARG A 135 14.69 -0.99 5.28
N PRO A 136 14.25 -0.22 6.29
CA PRO A 136 13.32 0.88 6.10
C PRO A 136 13.82 1.90 5.08
N LYS A 137 12.89 2.53 4.34
CA LYS A 137 13.24 3.65 3.46
C LYS A 137 13.66 4.86 4.28
N PRO A 138 14.39 5.83 3.68
CA PRO A 138 14.87 7.03 4.40
C PRO A 138 13.77 7.83 5.09
N ASN A 139 12.52 7.77 4.60
CA ASN A 139 11.35 8.41 5.21
C ASN A 139 10.67 7.55 6.28
N GLY A 140 11.27 6.44 6.72
CA GLY A 140 10.75 5.53 7.72
C GLY A 140 9.68 4.55 7.23
N TYR A 141 9.40 4.50 5.93
CA TYR A 141 8.44 3.55 5.37
C TYR A 141 8.91 2.11 5.56
N GLN A 142 8.01 1.27 6.09
CA GLN A 142 8.21 -0.15 6.32
C GLN A 142 7.07 -0.97 5.74
N SER A 143 7.39 -2.04 5.04
CA SER A 143 6.46 -3.04 4.52
C SER A 143 7.27 -4.16 3.85
N LEU A 144 6.71 -5.37 3.74
CA LEU A 144 7.19 -6.37 2.79
C LEU A 144 6.46 -6.13 1.46
N HIS A 145 7.21 -6.09 0.36
CA HIS A 145 6.65 -6.03 -0.99
C HIS A 145 7.03 -7.29 -1.74
N THR A 146 6.05 -7.99 -2.26
CA THR A 146 6.28 -9.15 -3.10
C THR A 146 5.35 -9.13 -4.31
N ILE A 147 5.86 -9.61 -5.43
CA ILE A 147 5.05 -9.93 -6.60
C ILE A 147 5.04 -11.44 -6.75
N VAL A 148 3.84 -12.00 -6.87
CA VAL A 148 3.63 -13.42 -7.09
C VAL A 148 2.75 -13.64 -8.32
N ARG A 149 2.77 -14.85 -8.88
CA ARG A 149 1.91 -15.26 -9.98
C ARG A 149 0.91 -16.29 -9.50
N ASP A 150 -0.35 -16.13 -9.92
CA ASP A 150 -1.39 -17.13 -9.72
C ASP A 150 -1.22 -18.34 -10.67
N ALA A 151 -2.11 -19.32 -10.56
CA ALA A 151 -2.10 -20.52 -11.41
C ALA A 151 -2.24 -20.21 -12.91
N ALA A 152 -2.86 -19.08 -13.27
CA ALA A 152 -2.98 -18.58 -14.65
C ALA A 152 -1.76 -17.74 -15.09
N GLY A 153 -0.74 -17.61 -14.24
CA GLY A 153 0.45 -16.81 -14.48
C GLY A 153 0.25 -15.31 -14.32
N LYS A 154 -0.92 -14.88 -13.81
CA LYS A 154 -1.22 -13.44 -13.64
C LYS A 154 -0.51 -12.88 -12.43
N PRO A 155 0.13 -11.69 -12.56
CA PRO A 155 0.88 -11.10 -11.46
C PRO A 155 -0.03 -10.46 -10.40
N ILE A 156 0.33 -10.67 -9.13
CA ILE A 156 -0.31 -10.10 -7.95
C ILE A 156 0.77 -9.42 -7.12
N GLU A 157 0.66 -8.11 -6.91
CA GLU A 157 1.49 -7.36 -5.97
C GLU A 157 0.87 -7.44 -4.59
N ILE A 158 1.62 -7.89 -3.59
CA ILE A 158 1.15 -7.99 -2.21
C ILE A 158 2.08 -7.20 -1.31
N GLN A 159 1.51 -6.24 -0.58
CA GLN A 159 2.17 -5.50 0.48
C GLN A 159 1.73 -6.03 1.83
N ILE A 160 2.68 -6.40 2.69
CA ILE A 160 2.41 -6.93 4.03
C ILE A 160 3.07 -6.04 5.06
N ARG A 161 2.32 -5.59 6.05
CA ARG A 161 2.80 -4.69 7.10
C ARG A 161 1.96 -4.77 8.37
N THR A 162 2.49 -4.27 9.47
CA THR A 162 1.71 -4.14 10.71
C THR A 162 0.79 -2.93 10.65
N GLN A 163 -0.17 -2.86 11.61
CA GLN A 163 -1.05 -1.69 11.72
C GLN A 163 -0.24 -0.40 11.95
N ALA A 164 0.77 -0.44 12.80
CA ALA A 164 1.63 0.72 13.05
C ALA A 164 2.38 1.19 11.79
N MET A 165 2.89 0.27 10.98
CA MET A 165 3.51 0.59 9.69
C MET A 165 2.49 1.14 8.70
N HIS A 166 1.27 0.63 8.74
CA HIS A 166 0.16 1.12 7.92
C HIS A 166 -0.19 2.57 8.28
N ASP A 167 -0.37 2.86 9.55
CA ASP A 167 -0.68 4.20 10.05
C ASP A 167 0.44 5.18 9.71
N HIS A 168 1.70 4.77 9.87
CA HIS A 168 2.85 5.58 9.48
C HIS A 168 2.87 5.86 7.97
N ALA A 169 2.54 4.88 7.14
CA ALA A 169 2.47 5.07 5.69
C ALA A 169 1.31 5.97 5.25
N GLU A 170 0.16 5.92 5.92
CA GLU A 170 -1.00 6.76 5.59
C GLU A 170 -0.86 8.20 6.09
N HIS A 171 -0.33 8.40 7.31
CA HIS A 171 -0.29 9.68 8.01
C HIS A 171 1.12 10.26 8.18
N GLY A 172 2.15 9.50 7.85
CA GLY A 172 3.55 9.93 7.92
C GLY A 172 3.98 10.33 9.34
N VAL A 173 4.87 11.33 9.40
CA VAL A 173 5.41 11.85 10.68
C VAL A 173 4.32 12.46 11.55
N ALA A 174 3.21 12.92 10.98
CA ALA A 174 2.08 13.47 11.72
C ALA A 174 1.45 12.47 12.70
N ALA A 175 1.38 11.18 12.35
CA ALA A 175 0.90 10.14 13.25
C ALA A 175 1.77 10.02 14.50
N HIS A 176 3.08 10.16 14.35
CA HIS A 176 4.03 10.10 15.47
C HIS A 176 3.92 11.31 16.43
N TRP A 177 3.66 12.50 15.88
CA TRP A 177 3.42 13.70 16.65
C TRP A 177 2.10 13.63 17.41
N ALA A 178 1.02 13.19 16.78
CA ALA A 178 -0.28 13.02 17.44
C ALA A 178 -0.21 12.03 18.60
N TYR A 179 0.55 10.94 18.46
CA TYR A 179 0.77 9.98 19.55
C TYR A 179 1.57 10.57 20.70
N LYS A 180 2.63 11.35 20.41
CA LYS A 180 3.42 12.05 21.45
C LYS A 180 2.59 13.11 22.18
N GLU A 181 1.77 13.90 21.49
CA GLU A 181 0.90 14.89 22.11
C GLU A 181 -0.21 14.25 22.95
N ALA A 182 -0.78 13.13 22.53
CA ALA A 182 -1.75 12.38 23.33
C ALA A 182 -1.11 11.79 24.59
N GLY A 183 0.12 11.27 24.49
CA GLY A 183 0.88 10.75 25.62
C GLY A 183 1.31 11.83 26.63
N SER A 184 1.65 13.04 26.17
CA SER A 184 2.04 14.15 27.04
C SER A 184 0.85 14.78 27.79
N LYS A 185 -0.35 14.78 27.20
CA LYS A 185 -1.57 15.21 27.90
C LYS A 185 -2.04 14.24 28.98
N GLY A 186 -1.71 12.95 28.87
CA GLY A 186 -1.97 11.95 29.90
C GLY A 186 -1.07 12.07 31.13
N TYR A 187 0.10 12.70 31.02
CA TYR A 187 1.05 12.89 32.13
C TYR A 187 0.89 14.22 32.86
N ALA A 188 0.23 15.20 32.26
CA ALA A 188 -0.02 16.51 32.90
C ALA A 188 -1.24 16.53 33.82
N GLY A 189 -1.92 15.40 34.04
CA GLY A 189 -3.12 15.27 34.86
C GLY A 189 -2.89 14.68 36.26
N VAL A 190 -1.66 14.35 36.66
CA VAL A 190 -1.38 13.69 37.97
C VAL A 190 -0.23 14.36 38.74
N SER A 191 -0.22 15.67 38.84
CA SER A 191 0.55 16.32 39.91
C SER A 191 0.06 17.72 40.18
N ALA A 192 -1.05 17.83 40.86
CA ALA A 192 -1.42 18.98 41.69
C ALA A 192 -2.63 18.67 42.57
N THR A 193 -2.50 17.74 43.49
CA THR A 193 -3.27 17.79 44.78
C THR A 193 -2.54 16.90 45.78
N GLY A 194 -1.98 17.51 46.77
CA GLY A 194 -1.41 16.84 47.93
C GLY A 194 -0.49 17.76 48.69
N GLU A 195 -1.08 18.52 49.57
CA GLU A 195 -0.43 19.08 50.72
C GLU A 195 0.32 18.00 51.50
#